data_76aab7d22e13bfc1c6e5dcb51ee5113c
#
_entry.id   76aab7d22e13bfc1c6e5dcb51ee5113c
#
_cell.length_a   1.000
_cell.length_b   1.000
_cell.length_c   1.000
_cell.angle_alpha   90.00
_cell.angle_beta   90.00
_cell.angle_gamma   90.00
#
_symmetry.space_group_name_H-M   'P 1'
#
loop_
_entity.id
_entity.type
_entity.pdbx_description
1 polymer ?
#
loop_
_entity_poly.entity_id
_entity_poly.type
_entity_poly.pdbx_seq_one_letter_code
_entity_poly.pdbx_strand_id
1 'polypeptide(L)'
;MDVVIERVEQARGSVRVWAHPRAVQAGCPSCGAESGRVHSRYERKLADAAVAGQRVELRLRVRRFFCDSEGCGVRTFAEQVTGLTVRYARRTVLVRGMLESIGLALAGRAGARLATTLGLPASRSTLLRLIRALPDPEIGSVAVLGVDDFSLRRGHVYGTVLVDINTHRPLDLLADREADTFAAWLREHPGTQVVCRDRAGAYAEGARSGAPGAIQVADRWHLWHNLAEYVEKTIAADHGCLRQPDIPPEVPLEEGSAADLATTAQAAQVQRRENSGLVTRTKARYQAVQSLKADGKGVKTIMRELELAKETVRRFYRADSVEELLAKPRAGRASVLDAYKPYLHQRWNAGITNASTLYREITEQGYRGSPGTVAAYLAPFRALGAAPPPTPAIPKVRQITSWMLRRPEDLDAEEQLQLKQILAACPHLEATATHVATFAEMLTGRHGQRLDSWMAAVDADDLPHLHRFVTGLRRDYHAVRNGLTLSHSSGTVEGNVNRIILWNLICQDRSCLLWLTEAIGSRVAVAGRPSWRGVVPVGVGTSISRSRSWSRAVCPSSTAARLSSLSGIVASMRWRLSLASSSWPLLDALGV
;
A
#
# COMPACT_ATOMS: atom_id res chain seq x y z
N MET A 1 -25.82 0.79 41.75
CA MET A 1 -26.82 0.18 40.85
C MET A 1 -28.13 0.02 41.58
N ASP A 2 -29.23 0.46 41.02
CA ASP A 2 -30.55 0.38 41.66
C ASP A 2 -31.28 -0.93 41.38
N VAL A 3 -30.54 -2.06 41.56
CA VAL A 3 -31.11 -3.40 41.43
C VAL A 3 -30.78 -4.24 42.65
N VAL A 4 -31.66 -5.16 42.95
CA VAL A 4 -31.45 -6.22 43.93
C VAL A 4 -31.18 -7.51 43.19
N ILE A 5 -30.05 -8.14 43.50
CA ILE A 5 -29.69 -9.47 42.97
C ILE A 5 -30.40 -10.50 43.82
N GLU A 6 -31.21 -11.36 43.19
CA GLU A 6 -31.94 -12.44 43.85
C GLU A 6 -31.13 -13.75 43.85
N ARG A 7 -30.45 -14.04 42.74
CA ARG A 7 -29.76 -15.29 42.52
C ARG A 7 -28.65 -15.17 41.47
N VAL A 8 -27.58 -15.89 41.67
CA VAL A 8 -26.50 -16.07 40.72
C VAL A 8 -26.28 -17.56 40.48
N GLU A 9 -26.27 -18.00 39.26
CA GLU A 9 -26.00 -19.36 38.84
C GLU A 9 -24.85 -19.43 37.87
N GLN A 10 -23.94 -20.34 38.10
CA GLN A 10 -22.90 -20.67 37.15
C GLN A 10 -23.36 -21.85 36.28
N ALA A 11 -23.41 -21.64 34.98
CA ALA A 11 -23.65 -22.67 33.97
C ALA A 11 -22.40 -22.85 33.11
N ARG A 12 -22.26 -23.97 32.40
CA ARG A 12 -21.08 -24.18 31.51
C ARG A 12 -20.86 -23.01 30.59
N GLY A 13 -19.78 -22.23 30.82
CA GLY A 13 -19.35 -21.10 30.01
C GLY A 13 -20.18 -19.83 30.13
N SER A 14 -21.09 -19.74 31.11
CA SER A 14 -21.89 -18.52 31.36
C SER A 14 -22.28 -18.39 32.83
N VAL A 15 -22.45 -17.16 33.28
CA VAL A 15 -23.02 -16.79 34.57
C VAL A 15 -24.39 -16.16 34.32
N ARG A 16 -25.41 -16.64 35.04
CA ARG A 16 -26.76 -16.06 34.98
C ARG A 16 -27.04 -15.33 36.29
N VAL A 17 -27.51 -14.11 36.20
CA VAL A 17 -27.83 -13.24 37.32
C VAL A 17 -29.30 -12.86 37.26
N TRP A 18 -30.08 -13.24 38.27
CA TRP A 18 -31.48 -12.79 38.41
C TRP A 18 -31.53 -11.57 39.32
N ALA A 19 -32.20 -10.54 38.83
CA ALA A 19 -32.31 -9.28 39.56
C ALA A 19 -33.67 -8.59 39.27
N HIS A 20 -34.02 -7.66 40.14
CA HIS A 20 -35.15 -6.77 39.92
C HIS A 20 -34.78 -5.32 40.32
N PRO A 21 -35.44 -4.29 39.79
CA PRO A 21 -35.23 -2.91 40.19
C PRO A 21 -35.61 -2.71 41.67
N ARG A 22 -34.83 -1.90 42.38
CA ARG A 22 -35.06 -1.54 43.79
C ARG A 22 -36.18 -0.53 43.93
N ALA A 23 -36.30 0.41 42.99
CA ALA A 23 -37.31 1.45 43.01
C ALA A 23 -38.71 0.85 43.04
N VAL A 24 -39.64 1.46 43.76
CA VAL A 24 -41.05 1.02 43.85
C VAL A 24 -41.93 1.70 42.79
N GLN A 25 -41.48 2.82 42.27
CA GLN A 25 -42.16 3.64 41.25
C GLN A 25 -41.26 3.86 40.04
N ALA A 26 -41.80 4.27 38.93
CA ALA A 26 -41.06 4.65 37.74
C ALA A 26 -41.72 5.81 36.98
N GLY A 27 -40.88 6.68 36.39
CA GLY A 27 -41.36 7.81 35.60
C GLY A 27 -41.81 7.39 34.19
N CYS A 28 -42.91 7.93 33.74
CA CYS A 28 -43.37 7.76 32.36
C CYS A 28 -42.40 8.41 31.38
N PRO A 29 -41.91 7.70 30.36
CA PRO A 29 -40.94 8.26 29.42
C PRO A 29 -41.46 9.36 28.51
N SER A 30 -42.80 9.59 28.49
CA SER A 30 -43.44 10.61 27.67
C SER A 30 -43.74 11.89 28.43
N CYS A 31 -44.28 11.79 29.64
CA CYS A 31 -44.72 12.95 30.43
C CYS A 31 -43.96 13.13 31.75
N GLY A 32 -43.06 12.21 32.11
CA GLY A 32 -42.28 12.28 33.35
C GLY A 32 -43.04 11.90 34.62
N ALA A 33 -44.38 11.76 34.59
CA ALA A 33 -45.17 11.43 35.76
C ALA A 33 -44.77 10.09 36.38
N GLU A 34 -44.55 10.09 37.68
CA GLU A 34 -44.22 8.85 38.42
C GLU A 34 -45.46 8.01 38.64
N SER A 35 -45.34 6.68 38.51
CA SER A 35 -46.38 5.74 38.76
C SER A 35 -45.87 4.54 39.55
N GLY A 36 -46.65 4.12 40.57
CA GLY A 36 -46.42 2.87 41.31
C GLY A 36 -47.42 1.78 40.92
N ARG A 37 -48.42 2.08 40.05
CA ARG A 37 -49.49 1.18 39.65
C ARG A 37 -49.04 0.20 38.58
N VAL A 38 -48.71 -1.01 39.00
CA VAL A 38 -48.16 -2.07 38.15
C VAL A 38 -49.24 -2.67 37.27
N HIS A 39 -49.04 -2.62 35.94
CA HIS A 39 -49.85 -3.32 34.96
C HIS A 39 -49.46 -4.81 34.83
N SER A 40 -48.18 -5.09 34.66
CA SER A 40 -47.68 -6.45 34.47
C SER A 40 -46.16 -6.56 34.79
N ARG A 41 -45.68 -7.77 34.88
CA ARG A 41 -44.25 -8.08 35.09
C ARG A 41 -43.76 -9.03 34.01
N TYR A 42 -42.51 -8.85 33.54
CA TYR A 42 -41.88 -9.75 32.59
C TYR A 42 -40.35 -9.76 32.78
N GLU A 43 -39.73 -10.82 32.31
CA GLU A 43 -38.28 -10.98 32.36
C GLU A 43 -37.63 -10.42 31.08
N ARG A 44 -36.65 -9.53 31.23
CA ARG A 44 -35.74 -9.10 30.16
C ARG A 44 -34.42 -9.85 30.30
N LYS A 45 -33.92 -10.40 29.21
CA LYS A 45 -32.59 -11.00 29.11
C LYS A 45 -31.64 -9.99 28.50
N LEU A 46 -30.60 -9.62 29.22
CA LEU A 46 -29.58 -8.67 28.81
C LEU A 46 -28.22 -9.35 28.88
N ALA A 47 -27.41 -9.20 27.80
CA ALA A 47 -26.00 -9.54 27.87
C ALA A 47 -25.27 -8.47 28.67
N ASP A 48 -24.43 -8.90 29.63
CA ASP A 48 -23.61 -8.02 30.44
C ASP A 48 -22.11 -8.33 30.27
N ALA A 49 -21.25 -7.52 30.89
CA ALA A 49 -19.80 -7.69 30.82
C ALA A 49 -19.39 -9.07 31.31
N ALA A 50 -18.51 -9.72 30.54
CA ALA A 50 -18.00 -11.03 30.88
C ALA A 50 -17.20 -11.00 32.21
N VAL A 51 -17.36 -11.99 33.04
CA VAL A 51 -16.63 -12.17 34.31
C VAL A 51 -15.73 -13.39 34.18
N ALA A 52 -14.43 -13.24 34.38
CA ALA A 52 -13.43 -14.31 34.26
C ALA A 52 -13.53 -15.07 32.92
N GLY A 53 -13.76 -14.36 31.82
CA GLY A 53 -13.92 -14.94 30.48
C GLY A 53 -15.26 -15.64 30.22
N GLN A 54 -16.15 -15.72 31.22
CA GLN A 54 -17.48 -16.31 31.09
C GLN A 54 -18.52 -15.25 30.72
N ARG A 55 -19.42 -15.57 29.79
CA ARG A 55 -20.51 -14.70 29.39
C ARG A 55 -21.47 -14.48 30.57
N VAL A 56 -21.94 -13.23 30.73
CA VAL A 56 -22.94 -12.91 31.75
C VAL A 56 -24.27 -12.64 31.08
N GLU A 57 -25.32 -13.31 31.51
CA GLU A 57 -26.72 -13.07 31.14
C GLU A 57 -27.46 -12.54 32.38
N LEU A 58 -27.81 -11.26 32.34
CA LEU A 58 -28.65 -10.64 33.35
C LEU A 58 -30.13 -10.88 33.00
N ARG A 59 -30.83 -11.57 33.89
CA ARG A 59 -32.29 -11.80 33.85
C ARG A 59 -32.97 -10.80 34.75
N LEU A 60 -33.38 -9.69 34.19
CA LEU A 60 -33.97 -8.58 34.91
C LEU A 60 -35.49 -8.67 34.88
N ARG A 61 -36.11 -8.90 36.04
CA ARG A 61 -37.57 -8.89 36.19
C ARG A 61 -38.02 -7.44 36.26
N VAL A 62 -38.56 -6.91 35.17
CA VAL A 62 -39.05 -5.53 35.04
C VAL A 62 -40.57 -5.48 35.10
N ARG A 63 -41.06 -4.32 35.53
CA ARG A 63 -42.49 -4.06 35.64
C ARG A 63 -42.92 -3.14 34.48
N ARG A 64 -44.16 -3.29 34.07
CA ARG A 64 -44.88 -2.34 33.25
C ARG A 64 -45.87 -1.59 34.14
N PHE A 65 -45.88 -0.27 34.10
CA PHE A 65 -46.73 0.59 34.89
C PHE A 65 -47.80 1.24 34.02
N PHE A 66 -48.94 1.60 34.63
CA PHE A 66 -49.91 2.51 34.00
C PHE A 66 -49.39 3.94 34.11
N CYS A 67 -49.64 4.73 33.09
CA CYS A 67 -49.52 6.18 33.19
C CYS A 67 -50.87 6.77 33.54
N ASP A 68 -50.96 7.43 34.67
CA ASP A 68 -52.22 8.00 35.20
C ASP A 68 -52.33 9.50 34.90
N SER A 69 -51.42 10.09 34.14
CA SER A 69 -51.44 11.50 33.75
C SER A 69 -52.52 11.75 32.67
N GLU A 70 -53.47 12.60 33.00
CA GLU A 70 -54.47 13.08 32.05
C GLU A 70 -53.81 13.85 30.91
N GLY A 71 -54.07 13.48 29.66
CA GLY A 71 -53.44 14.07 28.47
C GLY A 71 -52.18 13.37 27.99
N CYS A 72 -51.64 12.35 28.69
CA CYS A 72 -50.55 11.56 28.19
C CYS A 72 -51.05 10.48 27.21
N GLY A 73 -50.52 10.48 25.98
CA GLY A 73 -50.86 9.46 24.97
C GLY A 73 -50.38 8.05 25.28
N VAL A 74 -49.55 7.88 26.33
CA VAL A 74 -48.98 6.60 26.75
C VAL A 74 -49.81 6.00 27.89
N ARG A 75 -50.52 4.92 27.61
CA ARG A 75 -51.33 4.24 28.66
C ARG A 75 -50.51 3.37 29.58
N THR A 76 -49.44 2.71 29.06
CA THR A 76 -48.57 1.84 29.86
C THR A 76 -47.12 1.98 29.38
N PHE A 77 -46.19 1.94 30.30
CA PHE A 77 -44.76 2.01 30.01
C PHE A 77 -43.95 0.97 30.83
N ALA A 78 -42.83 0.53 30.29
CA ALA A 78 -41.90 -0.36 30.99
C ALA A 78 -40.86 0.47 31.75
N GLU A 79 -40.62 0.10 33.00
CA GLU A 79 -39.55 0.72 33.78
C GLU A 79 -38.19 0.54 33.12
N GLN A 80 -37.32 1.53 33.31
CA GLN A 80 -35.90 1.46 32.94
C GLN A 80 -35.04 1.66 34.19
N VAL A 81 -33.96 0.96 34.25
CA VAL A 81 -32.96 1.13 35.32
C VAL A 81 -31.85 2.02 34.78
N THR A 82 -31.73 3.22 35.31
CA THR A 82 -30.73 4.21 34.89
C THR A 82 -29.31 3.61 34.95
N GLY A 83 -28.52 3.81 33.90
CA GLY A 83 -27.15 3.28 33.78
C GLY A 83 -27.07 1.78 33.45
N LEU A 84 -28.19 1.02 33.47
CA LEU A 84 -28.21 -0.42 33.20
C LEU A 84 -28.98 -0.75 31.93
N THR A 85 -30.18 -0.20 31.75
CA THR A 85 -31.07 -0.55 30.63
C THR A 85 -31.34 0.60 29.68
N VAL A 86 -31.52 0.25 28.41
CA VAL A 86 -32.05 1.13 27.38
C VAL A 86 -33.29 0.45 26.75
N ARG A 87 -34.28 1.22 26.34
CA ARG A 87 -35.50 0.72 25.70
C ARG A 87 -35.14 -0.20 24.52
N TYR A 88 -35.72 -1.38 24.48
CA TYR A 88 -35.54 -2.42 23.47
C TYR A 88 -34.09 -3.01 23.37
N ALA A 89 -33.15 -2.56 24.18
CA ALA A 89 -31.79 -3.11 24.16
C ALA A 89 -31.77 -4.53 24.74
N ARG A 90 -30.92 -5.37 24.14
CA ARG A 90 -30.60 -6.75 24.61
C ARG A 90 -29.25 -6.80 25.30
N ARG A 91 -28.64 -5.67 25.58
CA ARG A 91 -27.34 -5.51 26.22
C ARG A 91 -27.43 -4.40 27.25
N THR A 92 -26.63 -4.50 28.29
CA THR A 92 -26.45 -3.40 29.23
C THR A 92 -25.78 -2.20 28.57
N VAL A 93 -25.92 -1.03 29.17
CA VAL A 93 -25.25 0.20 28.71
C VAL A 93 -23.73 0.00 28.67
N LEU A 94 -23.16 -0.68 29.68
CA LEU A 94 -21.74 -0.99 29.76
C LEU A 94 -21.27 -1.80 28.54
N VAL A 95 -21.92 -2.93 28.25
CA VAL A 95 -21.57 -3.78 27.09
C VAL A 95 -21.73 -3.04 25.79
N ARG A 96 -22.74 -2.21 25.68
CA ARG A 96 -22.93 -1.37 24.49
C ARG A 96 -21.74 -0.44 24.30
N GLY A 97 -21.32 0.30 25.32
CA GLY A 97 -20.15 1.20 25.26
C GLY A 97 -18.84 0.45 24.94
N MET A 98 -18.63 -0.75 25.54
CA MET A 98 -17.48 -1.59 25.21
C MET A 98 -17.48 -1.99 23.72
N LEU A 99 -18.62 -2.42 23.18
CA LEU A 99 -18.74 -2.81 21.78
C LEU A 99 -18.57 -1.60 20.82
N GLU A 100 -19.06 -0.43 21.21
CA GLU A 100 -18.83 0.82 20.49
C GLU A 100 -17.34 1.15 20.43
N SER A 101 -16.63 1.09 21.57
CA SER A 101 -15.17 1.30 21.63
C SER A 101 -14.39 0.26 20.81
N ILE A 102 -14.75 -1.02 20.90
CA ILE A 102 -14.14 -2.09 20.10
C ILE A 102 -14.40 -1.83 18.60
N GLY A 103 -15.61 -1.43 18.27
CA GLY A 103 -15.99 -1.11 16.90
C GLY A 103 -15.21 0.09 16.34
N LEU A 104 -15.09 1.17 17.10
CA LEU A 104 -14.29 2.35 16.76
C LEU A 104 -12.80 2.03 16.59
N ALA A 105 -12.24 1.14 17.43
CA ALA A 105 -10.82 0.79 17.35
C ALA A 105 -10.49 -0.20 16.21
N LEU A 106 -11.36 -1.17 15.93
CA LEU A 106 -11.04 -2.35 15.10
C LEU A 106 -12.02 -2.58 13.94
N ALA A 107 -13.00 -1.70 13.75
CA ALA A 107 -14.06 -1.85 12.77
C ALA A 107 -14.86 -3.18 12.93
N GLY A 108 -15.53 -3.64 11.86
CA GLY A 108 -16.51 -4.72 11.96
C GLY A 108 -15.92 -6.12 12.18
N ARG A 109 -15.04 -6.60 11.28
CA ARG A 109 -14.57 -8.02 11.31
C ARG A 109 -13.57 -8.29 12.44
N ALA A 110 -12.55 -7.43 12.57
CA ALA A 110 -11.55 -7.57 13.62
C ALA A 110 -12.19 -7.32 15.00
N GLY A 111 -13.04 -6.30 15.11
CA GLY A 111 -13.79 -6.02 16.33
C GLY A 111 -14.70 -7.17 16.74
N ALA A 112 -15.39 -7.83 15.81
CA ALA A 112 -16.23 -8.99 16.12
C ALA A 112 -15.41 -10.18 16.67
N ARG A 113 -14.20 -10.42 16.14
CA ARG A 113 -13.29 -11.45 16.68
C ARG A 113 -12.86 -11.11 18.10
N LEU A 114 -12.39 -9.88 18.33
CA LEU A 114 -11.98 -9.45 19.68
C LEU A 114 -13.15 -9.50 20.66
N ALA A 115 -14.33 -8.98 20.30
CA ALA A 115 -15.53 -9.04 21.14
C ALA A 115 -15.87 -10.50 21.54
N THR A 116 -15.75 -11.45 20.58
CA THR A 116 -15.97 -12.88 20.87
C THR A 116 -14.94 -13.42 21.86
N THR A 117 -13.65 -13.10 21.70
CA THR A 117 -12.57 -13.50 22.61
C THR A 117 -12.79 -12.95 24.03
N LEU A 118 -13.34 -11.72 24.12
CA LEU A 118 -13.66 -11.10 25.42
C LEU A 118 -15.00 -11.57 26.01
N GLY A 119 -15.66 -12.57 25.44
CA GLY A 119 -16.95 -13.08 25.93
C GLY A 119 -18.16 -12.17 25.63
N LEU A 120 -17.99 -11.19 24.75
CA LEU A 120 -19.01 -10.22 24.33
C LEU A 120 -19.42 -10.45 22.86
N PRO A 121 -20.03 -11.60 22.50
CA PRO A 121 -20.25 -11.95 21.12
C PRO A 121 -21.13 -10.91 20.40
N ALA A 122 -20.55 -10.30 19.38
CA ALA A 122 -21.23 -9.38 18.50
C ALA A 122 -20.85 -9.67 17.04
N SER A 123 -21.84 -9.63 16.15
CA SER A 123 -21.59 -9.73 14.72
C SER A 123 -20.97 -8.44 14.18
N ARG A 124 -20.26 -8.54 13.04
CA ARG A 124 -19.79 -7.38 12.28
C ARG A 124 -20.91 -6.33 12.10
N SER A 125 -22.08 -6.76 11.65
CA SER A 125 -23.21 -5.85 11.40
C SER A 125 -23.71 -5.20 12.69
N THR A 126 -23.62 -5.87 13.84
CA THR A 126 -23.96 -5.28 15.13
C THR A 126 -23.01 -4.16 15.50
N LEU A 127 -21.68 -4.39 15.38
CA LEU A 127 -20.69 -3.36 15.66
C LEU A 127 -20.89 -2.14 14.75
N LEU A 128 -21.00 -2.34 13.45
CA LEU A 128 -21.22 -1.26 12.50
C LEU A 128 -22.50 -0.46 12.79
N ARG A 129 -23.58 -1.15 13.17
CA ARG A 129 -24.83 -0.47 13.55
C ARG A 129 -24.70 0.33 14.85
N LEU A 130 -23.94 -0.16 15.83
CA LEU A 130 -23.69 0.56 17.07
C LEU A 130 -22.91 1.85 16.79
N ILE A 131 -21.88 1.77 15.97
CA ILE A 131 -21.06 2.92 15.63
C ILE A 131 -21.90 3.95 14.82
N ARG A 132 -22.67 3.50 13.83
CA ARG A 132 -23.58 4.38 13.05
C ARG A 132 -24.68 5.06 13.88
N ALA A 133 -24.95 4.56 15.05
CA ALA A 133 -25.91 5.14 15.97
C ALA A 133 -25.26 6.11 16.98
N LEU A 134 -23.94 6.27 16.94
CA LEU A 134 -23.27 7.31 17.73
C LEU A 134 -23.63 8.68 17.15
N PRO A 135 -23.86 9.69 17.99
CA PRO A 135 -23.97 11.06 17.51
C PRO A 135 -22.64 11.51 16.92
N ASP A 136 -22.71 12.29 15.84
CA ASP A 136 -21.53 12.94 15.29
C ASP A 136 -20.89 13.84 16.35
N PRO A 137 -19.56 13.85 16.47
CA PRO A 137 -18.88 14.74 17.38
C PRO A 137 -19.13 16.19 16.95
N GLU A 138 -19.44 17.05 17.91
CA GLU A 138 -19.55 18.50 17.63
C GLU A 138 -18.18 19.03 17.17
N ILE A 139 -18.18 19.68 16.02
CA ILE A 139 -17.01 20.39 15.49
C ILE A 139 -17.02 21.77 16.11
N GLY A 140 -16.14 22.01 17.09
CA GLY A 140 -15.94 23.32 17.69
C GLY A 140 -15.27 24.31 16.73
N SER A 141 -14.89 25.47 17.23
CA SER A 141 -14.10 26.43 16.45
C SER A 141 -12.70 25.86 16.17
N VAL A 142 -12.32 25.80 14.90
CA VAL A 142 -11.04 25.25 14.43
C VAL A 142 -10.15 26.38 13.94
N ALA A 143 -9.14 26.74 14.73
CA ALA A 143 -8.23 27.83 14.37
C ALA A 143 -7.19 27.43 13.32
N VAL A 144 -6.66 26.20 13.38
CA VAL A 144 -5.65 25.67 12.44
C VAL A 144 -6.17 24.38 11.83
N LEU A 145 -6.54 24.44 10.57
CA LEU A 145 -7.12 23.33 9.82
C LEU A 145 -6.05 22.68 8.92
N GLY A 146 -5.91 21.38 9.01
CA GLY A 146 -5.13 20.57 8.07
C GLY A 146 -6.04 19.88 7.07
N VAL A 147 -5.63 19.89 5.82
CA VAL A 147 -6.40 19.34 4.68
C VAL A 147 -5.49 18.48 3.83
N ASP A 148 -5.93 17.27 3.49
CA ASP A 148 -5.22 16.36 2.58
C ASP A 148 -6.20 15.46 1.83
N ASP A 149 -5.77 14.88 0.71
CA ASP A 149 -6.57 13.93 -0.02
C ASP A 149 -6.23 12.47 0.36
N PHE A 150 -7.18 11.60 0.21
CA PHE A 150 -6.97 10.16 0.35
C PHE A 150 -7.71 9.37 -0.73
N SER A 151 -7.09 8.30 -1.19
CA SER A 151 -7.68 7.45 -2.23
C SER A 151 -8.72 6.50 -1.64
N LEU A 152 -9.98 6.68 -1.97
CA LEU A 152 -11.08 5.76 -1.70
C LEU A 152 -10.99 4.49 -2.57
N ARG A 153 -10.48 4.65 -3.79
CA ARG A 153 -10.18 3.58 -4.74
C ARG A 153 -8.91 3.93 -5.48
N ARG A 154 -7.95 3.01 -5.51
CA ARG A 154 -6.69 3.23 -6.24
C ARG A 154 -6.96 3.82 -7.61
N GLY A 155 -6.52 5.07 -7.79
CA GLY A 155 -6.44 5.76 -9.07
C GLY A 155 -7.73 6.42 -9.59
N HIS A 156 -8.88 6.33 -8.89
CA HIS A 156 -10.13 6.81 -9.50
C HIS A 156 -11.09 7.61 -8.62
N VAL A 157 -11.05 7.44 -7.30
CA VAL A 157 -11.97 8.17 -6.40
C VAL A 157 -11.16 8.64 -5.20
N TYR A 158 -11.16 9.94 -4.99
CA TYR A 158 -10.50 10.59 -3.87
C TYR A 158 -11.54 11.25 -2.97
N GLY A 159 -11.24 11.32 -1.68
CA GLY A 159 -11.94 12.12 -0.71
C GLY A 159 -10.96 13.03 -0.01
N THR A 160 -11.45 13.98 0.77
CA THR A 160 -10.64 14.91 1.56
C THR A 160 -10.80 14.61 3.04
N VAL A 161 -9.71 14.61 3.79
CA VAL A 161 -9.71 14.54 5.25
C VAL A 161 -9.41 15.92 5.82
N LEU A 162 -10.19 16.29 6.82
CA LEU A 162 -10.04 17.53 7.58
C LEU A 162 -9.62 17.20 9.00
N VAL A 163 -8.57 17.85 9.48
CA VAL A 163 -7.95 17.57 10.79
C VAL A 163 -7.69 18.88 11.51
N ASP A 164 -8.02 18.95 12.77
CA ASP A 164 -7.55 20.04 13.63
C ASP A 164 -6.08 19.80 13.99
N ILE A 165 -5.20 20.67 13.51
CA ILE A 165 -3.75 20.56 13.71
C ILE A 165 -3.36 20.73 15.19
N ASN A 166 -4.11 21.52 15.96
CA ASN A 166 -3.80 21.77 17.36
C ASN A 166 -4.12 20.57 18.25
N THR A 167 -5.22 19.88 17.97
CA THR A 167 -5.67 18.72 18.77
C THR A 167 -5.33 17.38 18.13
N HIS A 168 -4.82 17.37 16.90
CA HIS A 168 -4.55 16.19 16.07
C HIS A 168 -5.78 15.31 15.80
N ARG A 169 -6.99 15.83 15.96
CA ARG A 169 -8.24 15.09 15.80
C ARG A 169 -8.78 15.24 14.39
N PRO A 170 -9.17 14.15 13.73
CA PRO A 170 -9.94 14.24 12.51
C PRO A 170 -11.30 14.88 12.81
N LEU A 171 -11.69 15.83 11.97
CA LEU A 171 -12.91 16.60 12.11
C LEU A 171 -14.02 16.07 11.18
N ASP A 172 -13.66 15.89 9.90
CA ASP A 172 -14.62 15.50 8.87
C ASP A 172 -13.94 14.84 7.67
N LEU A 173 -14.75 14.18 6.83
CA LEU A 173 -14.35 13.60 5.56
C LEU A 173 -15.28 14.12 4.45
N LEU A 174 -14.70 14.78 3.44
CA LEU A 174 -15.44 15.18 2.26
C LEU A 174 -15.42 14.08 1.20
N ALA A 175 -16.51 13.95 0.46
CA ALA A 175 -16.68 12.87 -0.51
C ALA A 175 -15.82 13.01 -1.77
N ASP A 176 -15.24 14.18 -1.98
CA ASP A 176 -14.43 14.55 -3.13
C ASP A 176 -13.24 15.44 -2.69
N ARG A 177 -12.52 15.97 -3.67
CA ARG A 177 -11.42 16.94 -3.48
C ARG A 177 -11.67 18.25 -4.24
N GLU A 178 -12.93 18.58 -4.44
CA GLU A 178 -13.31 19.76 -5.20
C GLU A 178 -13.27 21.04 -4.34
N ALA A 179 -12.92 22.17 -4.99
CA ALA A 179 -12.78 23.45 -4.32
C ALA A 179 -14.10 23.91 -3.66
N ASP A 180 -15.21 23.71 -4.36
CA ASP A 180 -16.53 24.16 -3.90
C ASP A 180 -16.99 23.40 -2.67
N THR A 181 -16.76 22.09 -2.60
CA THR A 181 -17.11 21.27 -1.43
C THR A 181 -16.31 21.71 -0.21
N PHE A 182 -15.01 21.94 -0.38
CA PHE A 182 -14.15 22.42 0.70
C PHE A 182 -14.51 23.86 1.13
N ALA A 183 -14.79 24.74 0.19
CA ALA A 183 -15.21 26.11 0.48
C ALA A 183 -16.57 26.14 1.22
N ALA A 184 -17.52 25.27 0.87
CA ALA A 184 -18.80 25.14 1.56
C ALA A 184 -18.59 24.74 3.02
N TRP A 185 -17.75 23.75 3.27
CA TRP A 185 -17.41 23.29 4.62
C TRP A 185 -16.80 24.41 5.47
N LEU A 186 -15.86 25.21 4.91
CA LEU A 186 -15.24 26.35 5.61
C LEU A 186 -16.24 27.44 5.97
N ARG A 187 -17.24 27.69 5.11
CA ARG A 187 -18.30 28.67 5.40
C ARG A 187 -19.24 28.19 6.51
N GLU A 188 -19.50 26.87 6.57
CA GLU A 188 -20.31 26.27 7.63
C GLU A 188 -19.57 26.23 8.98
N HIS A 189 -18.22 26.25 8.96
CA HIS A 189 -17.36 26.19 10.16
C HIS A 189 -16.44 27.41 10.23
N PRO A 190 -17.00 28.61 10.52
CA PRO A 190 -16.22 29.84 10.56
C PRO A 190 -15.24 29.86 11.74
N GLY A 191 -14.16 30.63 11.59
CA GLY A 191 -13.14 30.81 12.63
C GLY A 191 -11.78 30.22 12.30
N THR A 192 -11.62 29.59 11.13
CA THR A 192 -10.33 29.08 10.66
C THR A 192 -9.40 30.25 10.32
N GLN A 193 -8.25 30.31 11.00
CA GLN A 193 -7.23 31.32 10.82
C GLN A 193 -6.08 30.84 9.93
N VAL A 194 -5.78 29.55 9.96
CA VAL A 194 -4.70 28.92 9.18
C VAL A 194 -5.22 27.66 8.52
N VAL A 195 -4.91 27.50 7.23
CA VAL A 195 -5.18 26.28 6.45
C VAL A 195 -3.85 25.69 5.99
N CYS A 196 -3.47 24.55 6.58
CA CYS A 196 -2.34 23.73 6.16
C CYS A 196 -2.80 22.73 5.10
N ARG A 197 -2.23 22.79 3.91
CA ARG A 197 -2.66 21.99 2.75
C ARG A 197 -1.50 21.56 1.88
N ASP A 198 -1.74 20.54 1.08
CA ASP A 198 -0.90 20.26 -0.08
C ASP A 198 -1.00 21.42 -1.10
N ARG A 199 -0.25 21.33 -2.18
CA ARG A 199 -0.22 22.36 -3.22
C ARG A 199 -1.25 22.14 -4.33
N ALA A 200 -2.31 21.33 -4.10
CA ALA A 200 -3.40 21.16 -5.05
C ALA A 200 -4.17 22.47 -5.24
N GLY A 201 -4.41 22.82 -6.50
CA GLY A 201 -5.11 24.05 -6.85
C GLY A 201 -6.52 24.13 -6.28
N ALA A 202 -7.23 23.01 -6.18
CA ALA A 202 -8.57 22.93 -5.61
C ALA A 202 -8.61 23.37 -4.14
N TYR A 203 -7.67 22.91 -3.32
CA TYR A 203 -7.62 23.33 -1.91
C TYR A 203 -7.20 24.79 -1.75
N ALA A 204 -6.30 25.29 -2.62
CA ALA A 204 -5.94 26.70 -2.62
C ALA A 204 -7.15 27.60 -2.94
N GLU A 205 -7.95 27.21 -3.92
CA GLU A 205 -9.16 27.93 -4.33
C GLU A 205 -10.27 27.80 -3.29
N GLY A 206 -10.51 26.60 -2.79
CA GLY A 206 -11.50 26.35 -1.75
C GLY A 206 -11.22 27.13 -0.46
N ALA A 207 -9.95 27.21 -0.03
CA ALA A 207 -9.55 28.03 1.12
C ALA A 207 -9.77 29.53 0.86
N ARG A 208 -9.42 30.02 -0.36
CA ARG A 208 -9.60 31.43 -0.75
C ARG A 208 -11.07 31.82 -0.77
N SER A 209 -11.94 30.94 -1.27
CA SER A 209 -13.38 31.18 -1.41
C SER A 209 -14.15 30.95 -0.12
N GLY A 210 -13.73 29.99 0.73
CA GLY A 210 -14.43 29.59 1.94
C GLY A 210 -14.00 30.34 3.18
N ALA A 211 -12.68 30.67 3.28
CA ALA A 211 -12.09 31.38 4.40
C ALA A 211 -11.06 32.41 3.89
N PRO A 212 -11.49 33.50 3.25
CA PRO A 212 -10.60 34.46 2.58
C PRO A 212 -9.60 35.16 3.50
N GLY A 213 -9.89 35.25 4.81
CA GLY A 213 -8.97 35.78 5.82
C GLY A 213 -7.97 34.78 6.37
N ALA A 214 -8.05 33.51 6.01
CA ALA A 214 -7.17 32.48 6.53
C ALA A 214 -5.80 32.49 5.83
N ILE A 215 -4.73 32.34 6.62
CA ILE A 215 -3.37 32.17 6.11
C ILE A 215 -3.22 30.76 5.56
N GLN A 216 -2.88 30.64 4.28
CA GLN A 216 -2.58 29.35 3.69
C GLN A 216 -1.11 28.97 3.90
N VAL A 217 -0.88 27.73 4.28
CA VAL A 217 0.44 27.15 4.60
C VAL A 217 0.64 25.90 3.75
N ALA A 218 1.64 25.89 2.89
CA ALA A 218 1.97 24.72 2.10
C ALA A 218 2.63 23.65 2.99
N ASP A 219 2.25 22.41 2.77
CA ASP A 219 2.82 21.27 3.47
C ASP A 219 4.31 21.08 3.17
N ARG A 220 5.13 20.97 4.22
CA ARG A 220 6.58 20.80 4.09
C ARG A 220 6.98 19.47 3.51
N TRP A 221 6.26 18.38 3.85
CA TRP A 221 6.53 17.07 3.29
C TRP A 221 6.30 17.07 1.78
N HIS A 222 5.19 17.64 1.33
CA HIS A 222 4.90 17.77 -0.11
C HIS A 222 5.91 18.68 -0.82
N LEU A 223 6.41 19.74 -0.18
CA LEU A 223 7.48 20.56 -0.74
C LEU A 223 8.76 19.75 -0.96
N TRP A 224 9.18 18.99 0.07
CA TRP A 224 10.36 18.14 0.00
C TRP A 224 10.21 17.00 -1.00
N HIS A 225 9.07 16.32 -0.97
CA HIS A 225 8.76 15.24 -1.90
C HIS A 225 8.78 15.70 -3.37
N ASN A 226 8.17 16.85 -3.65
CA ASN A 226 8.19 17.42 -4.98
C ASN A 226 9.62 17.80 -5.41
N LEU A 227 10.43 18.40 -4.53
CA LEU A 227 11.84 18.64 -4.82
C LEU A 227 12.56 17.34 -5.20
N ALA A 228 12.36 16.28 -4.42
CA ALA A 228 12.96 14.96 -4.67
C ALA A 228 12.65 14.41 -6.07
N GLU A 229 11.40 14.57 -6.53
CA GLU A 229 11.02 14.17 -7.89
C GLU A 229 11.77 14.94 -8.98
N TYR A 230 11.97 16.25 -8.80
CA TYR A 230 12.70 17.05 -9.77
C TYR A 230 14.20 16.78 -9.72
N VAL A 231 14.76 16.50 -8.55
CA VAL A 231 16.15 16.04 -8.37
C VAL A 231 16.34 14.68 -9.08
N GLU A 232 15.43 13.72 -8.90
CA GLU A 232 15.51 12.43 -9.62
C GLU A 232 15.51 12.63 -11.14
N LYS A 233 14.69 13.56 -11.66
CA LYS A 233 14.64 13.90 -13.09
C LYS A 233 15.93 14.54 -13.57
N THR A 234 16.55 15.44 -12.79
CA THR A 234 17.86 16.04 -13.10
C THR A 234 18.95 14.97 -13.16
N ILE A 235 19.04 14.12 -12.13
CA ILE A 235 20.03 13.03 -12.09
C ILE A 235 19.82 12.08 -13.27
N ALA A 236 18.58 11.77 -13.63
CA ALA A 236 18.27 10.90 -14.77
C ALA A 236 18.73 11.51 -16.12
N ALA A 237 18.58 12.82 -16.29
CA ALA A 237 19.03 13.53 -17.47
C ALA A 237 20.56 13.54 -17.57
N ASP A 238 21.25 13.80 -16.46
CA ASP A 238 22.70 13.94 -16.41
C ASP A 238 23.43 12.62 -16.09
N HIS A 239 22.71 11.50 -15.91
CA HIS A 239 23.31 10.20 -15.61
C HIS A 239 24.34 9.73 -16.66
N GLY A 240 24.22 10.24 -17.88
CA GLY A 240 25.19 10.03 -18.96
C GLY A 240 26.57 10.60 -18.67
N CYS A 241 26.66 11.72 -17.96
CA CYS A 241 27.93 12.39 -17.61
C CYS A 241 28.78 11.55 -16.65
N LEU A 242 28.15 10.61 -15.92
CA LEU A 242 28.84 9.72 -14.98
C LEU A 242 29.49 8.52 -15.67
N ARG A 243 29.25 8.32 -16.96
CA ARG A 243 29.95 7.32 -17.73
C ARG A 243 31.35 7.86 -18.03
N GLN A 244 32.35 7.25 -17.40
CA GLN A 244 33.73 7.50 -17.86
C GLN A 244 33.78 7.18 -19.36
N PRO A 245 34.39 8.03 -20.20
CA PRO A 245 34.67 7.65 -21.56
C PRO A 245 35.46 6.34 -21.51
N ASP A 246 35.08 5.34 -22.34
CA ASP A 246 35.81 4.11 -22.53
C ASP A 246 37.22 4.47 -23.09
N ILE A 247 38.15 4.90 -22.23
CA ILE A 247 39.56 5.00 -22.57
C ILE A 247 40.07 3.55 -22.46
N PRO A 248 40.45 2.94 -23.59
CA PRO A 248 40.99 1.61 -23.55
C PRO A 248 42.28 1.66 -22.70
N PRO A 249 42.48 0.79 -21.71
CA PRO A 249 43.78 0.69 -21.10
C PRO A 249 44.78 0.27 -22.19
N GLU A 250 45.84 1.02 -22.39
CA GLU A 250 47.01 0.60 -23.15
C GLU A 250 47.66 -0.57 -22.39
N VAL A 251 47.17 -1.79 -22.63
CA VAL A 251 47.81 -3.01 -22.16
C VAL A 251 48.51 -3.62 -23.35
N PRO A 252 49.83 -3.89 -23.26
CA PRO A 252 50.54 -4.62 -24.29
C PRO A 252 49.92 -6.02 -24.44
N LEU A 253 49.43 -6.32 -25.64
CA LEU A 253 48.79 -7.57 -25.99
C LEU A 253 49.83 -8.70 -26.04
N GLU A 254 49.81 -9.65 -25.11
CA GLU A 254 50.32 -10.99 -25.38
C GLU A 254 49.31 -11.68 -26.32
N GLU A 255 49.80 -12.17 -27.45
CA GLU A 255 49.02 -12.83 -28.50
C GLU A 255 48.49 -14.19 -28.04
N GLY A 256 47.47 -14.20 -27.22
CA GLY A 256 46.61 -15.37 -26.99
C GLY A 256 45.64 -15.52 -28.16
N SER A 257 45.84 -16.56 -28.95
CA SER A 257 45.25 -16.82 -30.24
C SER A 257 43.71 -16.71 -30.25
N ALA A 258 43.15 -15.94 -31.17
CA ALA A 258 41.70 -15.89 -31.46
C ALA A 258 41.12 -17.30 -31.76
N ALA A 259 41.96 -18.25 -32.17
CA ALA A 259 41.61 -19.64 -32.39
C ALA A 259 41.27 -20.38 -31.08
N ASP A 260 41.99 -20.10 -29.98
CA ASP A 260 41.73 -20.73 -28.67
C ASP A 260 40.45 -20.24 -28.05
N LEU A 261 40.10 -18.96 -28.23
CA LEU A 261 38.85 -18.40 -27.80
C LEU A 261 37.66 -19.00 -28.57
N ALA A 262 37.80 -19.19 -29.89
CA ALA A 262 36.77 -19.81 -30.70
C ALA A 262 36.52 -21.27 -30.32
N THR A 263 37.58 -22.02 -30.06
CA THR A 263 37.53 -23.43 -29.64
C THR A 263 36.86 -23.57 -28.29
N THR A 264 37.18 -22.69 -27.35
CA THR A 264 36.60 -22.67 -26.01
C THR A 264 35.14 -22.26 -26.02
N ALA A 265 34.76 -21.30 -26.88
CA ALA A 265 33.34 -20.92 -27.08
C ALA A 265 32.51 -22.07 -27.64
N GLN A 266 33.10 -22.85 -28.55
CA GLN A 266 32.43 -24.01 -29.14
C GLN A 266 32.25 -25.14 -28.13
N ALA A 267 33.25 -25.42 -27.30
CA ALA A 267 33.19 -26.38 -26.20
C ALA A 267 32.11 -25.97 -25.16
N ALA A 268 32.10 -24.72 -24.74
CA ALA A 268 31.10 -24.21 -23.80
C ALA A 268 29.68 -24.22 -24.39
N GLN A 269 29.52 -24.06 -25.68
CA GLN A 269 28.19 -24.17 -26.35
C GLN A 269 27.70 -25.63 -26.37
N VAL A 270 28.56 -26.59 -26.58
CA VAL A 270 28.26 -28.03 -26.48
C VAL A 270 27.86 -28.37 -25.05
N GLN A 271 28.61 -27.95 -24.05
CA GLN A 271 28.33 -28.21 -22.63
C GLN A 271 26.97 -27.60 -22.17
N ARG A 272 26.66 -26.37 -22.59
CA ARG A 272 25.37 -25.76 -22.30
C ARG A 272 24.21 -26.52 -22.92
N ARG A 273 24.40 -27.06 -24.10
CA ARG A 273 23.38 -27.85 -24.77
C ARG A 273 23.14 -29.15 -24.04
N GLU A 274 24.18 -29.83 -23.60
CA GLU A 274 24.11 -31.06 -22.82
C GLU A 274 23.40 -30.84 -21.48
N ASN A 275 23.65 -29.69 -20.84
CA ASN A 275 23.04 -29.31 -19.57
C ASN A 275 21.68 -28.59 -19.72
N SER A 276 21.14 -28.47 -20.94
CA SER A 276 19.86 -27.80 -21.13
C SER A 276 18.72 -28.61 -20.47
N GLY A 277 17.79 -27.94 -19.80
CA GLY A 277 16.63 -28.58 -19.16
C GLY A 277 15.76 -29.39 -20.14
N LEU A 278 15.89 -29.14 -21.44
CA LEU A 278 15.22 -29.94 -22.49
C LEU A 278 15.92 -31.29 -22.65
N VAL A 279 17.27 -31.31 -22.72
CA VAL A 279 18.06 -32.53 -22.83
C VAL A 279 17.90 -33.39 -21.59
N THR A 280 17.99 -32.78 -20.40
CA THR A 280 17.80 -33.48 -19.12
C THR A 280 16.41 -34.11 -19.03
N ARG A 281 15.35 -33.39 -19.38
CA ARG A 281 13.98 -33.94 -19.40
C ARG A 281 13.80 -35.02 -20.46
N THR A 282 14.43 -34.90 -21.62
CA THR A 282 14.37 -35.90 -22.68
C THR A 282 15.06 -37.20 -22.23
N LYS A 283 16.24 -37.10 -21.64
CA LYS A 283 16.99 -38.25 -21.07
C LYS A 283 16.16 -38.96 -19.98
N ALA A 284 15.63 -38.20 -19.02
CA ALA A 284 14.80 -38.75 -17.94
C ALA A 284 13.55 -39.44 -18.45
N ARG A 285 12.83 -38.84 -19.42
CA ARG A 285 11.65 -39.47 -20.07
C ARG A 285 11.99 -40.71 -20.85
N TYR A 286 13.10 -40.70 -21.58
CA TYR A 286 13.58 -41.88 -22.30
C TYR A 286 13.84 -43.03 -21.33
N GLN A 287 14.59 -42.79 -20.26
CA GLN A 287 14.90 -43.81 -19.25
C GLN A 287 13.63 -44.39 -18.62
N ALA A 288 12.66 -43.51 -18.23
CA ALA A 288 11.40 -43.95 -17.65
C ALA A 288 10.58 -44.84 -18.63
N VAL A 289 10.52 -44.47 -19.92
CA VAL A 289 9.80 -45.26 -20.94
C VAL A 289 10.52 -46.59 -21.20
N GLN A 290 11.85 -46.61 -21.30
CA GLN A 290 12.62 -47.82 -21.54
C GLN A 290 12.57 -48.80 -20.35
N SER A 291 12.57 -48.30 -19.12
CA SER A 291 12.39 -49.11 -17.92
C SER A 291 11.04 -49.86 -17.96
N LEU A 292 9.96 -49.14 -18.21
CA LEU A 292 8.62 -49.73 -18.28
C LEU A 292 8.44 -50.64 -19.49
N LYS A 293 9.18 -50.41 -20.59
CA LYS A 293 9.26 -51.30 -21.74
C LYS A 293 9.97 -52.62 -21.38
N ALA A 294 11.05 -52.56 -20.62
CA ALA A 294 11.79 -53.74 -20.13
C ALA A 294 10.90 -54.59 -19.18
N ASP A 295 10.03 -53.95 -18.42
CA ASP A 295 9.01 -54.58 -17.57
C ASP A 295 7.84 -55.18 -18.37
N GLY A 296 7.92 -55.24 -19.72
CA GLY A 296 6.91 -55.81 -20.62
C GLY A 296 5.65 -54.95 -20.78
N LYS A 297 5.63 -53.68 -20.31
CA LYS A 297 4.45 -52.82 -20.40
C LYS A 297 4.25 -52.25 -21.81
N GLY A 298 3.03 -52.35 -22.31
CA GLY A 298 2.67 -51.79 -23.61
C GLY A 298 2.46 -50.26 -23.59
N VAL A 299 2.53 -49.63 -24.76
CA VAL A 299 2.43 -48.17 -24.95
C VAL A 299 1.26 -47.53 -24.23
N LYS A 300 0.06 -48.17 -24.23
CA LYS A 300 -1.14 -47.60 -23.54
C LYS A 300 -1.00 -47.57 -22.02
N THR A 301 -0.30 -48.56 -21.43
CA THR A 301 -0.03 -48.61 -19.99
C THR A 301 0.97 -47.54 -19.59
N ILE A 302 2.06 -47.43 -20.36
CA ILE A 302 3.11 -46.42 -20.15
C ILE A 302 2.57 -44.99 -20.25
N MET A 303 1.64 -44.74 -21.19
CA MET A 303 0.96 -43.45 -21.30
C MET A 303 0.21 -43.07 -20.03
N ARG A 304 -0.47 -43.99 -19.38
CA ARG A 304 -1.22 -43.76 -18.14
C ARG A 304 -0.33 -43.59 -16.94
N GLU A 305 0.75 -44.36 -16.85
CA GLU A 305 1.68 -44.33 -15.73
C GLU A 305 2.57 -43.06 -15.72
N LEU A 306 2.99 -42.64 -16.93
CA LEU A 306 3.87 -41.47 -17.06
C LEU A 306 3.15 -40.17 -17.43
N GLU A 307 1.83 -40.22 -17.59
CA GLU A 307 0.98 -39.10 -18.02
C GLU A 307 1.48 -38.39 -19.29
N LEU A 308 2.03 -39.16 -20.24
CA LEU A 308 2.59 -38.65 -21.48
C LEU A 308 1.64 -38.88 -22.67
N ALA A 309 1.67 -37.96 -23.63
CA ALA A 309 0.91 -38.08 -24.86
C ALA A 309 1.33 -39.33 -25.67
N LYS A 310 0.38 -39.98 -26.33
CA LYS A 310 0.57 -41.23 -27.06
C LYS A 310 1.74 -41.22 -28.06
N GLU A 311 1.84 -40.16 -28.86
CA GLU A 311 2.90 -40.03 -29.85
C GLU A 311 4.28 -39.78 -29.19
N THR A 312 4.30 -39.12 -28.05
CA THR A 312 5.53 -38.96 -27.24
C THR A 312 6.00 -40.34 -26.77
N VAL A 313 5.13 -41.14 -26.13
CA VAL A 313 5.50 -42.50 -25.68
C VAL A 313 5.91 -43.38 -26.82
N ARG A 314 5.19 -43.39 -27.96
CA ARG A 314 5.57 -44.16 -29.14
C ARG A 314 6.97 -43.81 -29.66
N ARG A 315 7.30 -42.51 -29.73
CA ARG A 315 8.59 -42.05 -30.19
C ARG A 315 9.70 -42.53 -29.26
N PHE A 316 9.52 -42.41 -27.94
CA PHE A 316 10.48 -42.88 -26.94
C PHE A 316 10.58 -44.41 -26.87
N TYR A 317 9.49 -45.13 -27.10
CA TYR A 317 9.43 -46.60 -27.08
C TYR A 317 10.16 -47.24 -28.26
N ARG A 318 10.18 -46.57 -29.44
CA ARG A 318 10.80 -47.04 -30.68
C ARG A 318 12.28 -46.64 -30.81
N ALA A 319 12.70 -45.62 -30.11
CA ALA A 319 14.06 -45.16 -30.20
C ALA A 319 15.02 -46.17 -29.57
N ASP A 320 16.08 -46.52 -30.28
CA ASP A 320 17.10 -47.46 -29.82
C ASP A 320 18.11 -46.74 -28.89
N SER A 321 18.28 -45.46 -29.07
CA SER A 321 19.14 -44.64 -28.18
C SER A 321 18.52 -43.27 -27.85
N VAL A 322 18.95 -42.65 -26.78
CA VAL A 322 18.46 -41.30 -26.39
C VAL A 322 18.96 -40.22 -27.36
N GLU A 323 20.06 -40.45 -28.03
CA GLU A 323 20.70 -39.56 -29.01
C GLU A 323 19.80 -39.33 -30.23
N GLU A 324 19.00 -40.33 -30.61
CA GLU A 324 18.01 -40.21 -31.69
C GLU A 324 16.91 -39.23 -31.37
N LEU A 325 16.62 -39.07 -30.08
CA LEU A 325 15.56 -38.17 -29.57
C LEU A 325 16.07 -36.77 -29.32
N LEU A 326 17.39 -36.60 -29.15
CA LEU A 326 18.00 -35.31 -29.01
C LEU A 326 18.15 -34.67 -30.38
N ALA A 327 17.57 -33.44 -30.53
CA ALA A 327 17.63 -32.72 -31.79
C ALA A 327 19.07 -32.61 -32.30
N LYS A 328 19.33 -33.16 -33.49
CA LYS A 328 20.65 -33.04 -34.17
C LYS A 328 21.00 -31.54 -34.30
N PRO A 329 22.29 -31.16 -34.16
CA PRO A 329 22.71 -29.81 -34.48
C PRO A 329 22.22 -29.49 -35.89
N ARG A 330 21.63 -28.33 -36.10
CA ARG A 330 21.48 -27.79 -37.44
C ARG A 330 22.88 -27.47 -37.98
N ALA A 331 23.57 -28.52 -38.44
CA ALA A 331 24.80 -28.36 -39.14
C ALA A 331 24.49 -27.67 -40.47
N GLY A 332 25.07 -26.51 -40.72
CA GLY A 332 25.16 -25.96 -42.05
C GLY A 332 24.40 -24.68 -42.39
N ARG A 333 23.72 -24.01 -41.44
CA ARG A 333 23.33 -22.63 -41.69
C ARG A 333 24.34 -21.70 -41.02
N ALA A 334 25.11 -20.95 -41.82
CA ALA A 334 25.92 -19.84 -41.34
C ALA A 334 25.06 -18.89 -40.51
N SER A 335 25.50 -18.58 -39.29
CA SER A 335 24.82 -17.58 -38.46
C SER A 335 25.08 -16.21 -39.05
N VAL A 336 24.09 -15.33 -39.08
CA VAL A 336 24.28 -13.93 -39.47
C VAL A 336 25.37 -13.26 -38.62
N LEU A 337 25.65 -13.79 -37.43
CA LEU A 337 26.71 -13.31 -36.54
C LEU A 337 28.11 -13.72 -37.03
N ASP A 338 28.25 -14.78 -37.84
CA ASP A 338 29.58 -15.34 -38.20
C ASP A 338 30.48 -14.32 -38.91
N ALA A 339 29.90 -13.47 -39.74
CA ALA A 339 30.62 -12.39 -40.43
C ALA A 339 31.22 -11.34 -39.47
N TYR A 340 30.61 -11.18 -38.28
CA TYR A 340 31.00 -10.17 -37.29
C TYR A 340 31.86 -10.74 -36.15
N LYS A 341 32.04 -12.05 -36.07
CA LYS A 341 32.87 -12.69 -35.03
C LYS A 341 34.31 -12.19 -34.98
N PRO A 342 35.04 -12.01 -36.10
CA PRO A 342 36.40 -11.48 -36.06
C PRO A 342 36.47 -10.10 -35.40
N TYR A 343 35.49 -9.20 -35.74
CA TYR A 343 35.39 -7.90 -35.14
C TYR A 343 35.09 -7.98 -33.64
N LEU A 344 34.14 -8.83 -33.23
CA LEU A 344 33.82 -9.05 -31.81
C LEU A 344 35.04 -9.55 -31.02
N HIS A 345 35.87 -10.44 -31.62
CA HIS A 345 37.10 -10.93 -30.98
C HIS A 345 38.12 -9.80 -30.84
N GLN A 346 38.34 -9.00 -31.89
CA GLN A 346 39.24 -7.87 -31.85
C GLN A 346 38.87 -6.88 -30.76
N ARG A 347 37.58 -6.49 -30.68
CA ARG A 347 37.08 -5.55 -29.68
C ARG A 347 37.12 -6.15 -28.27
N TRP A 348 36.84 -7.47 -28.14
CA TRP A 348 36.98 -8.20 -26.87
C TRP A 348 38.43 -8.17 -26.35
N ASN A 349 39.39 -8.47 -27.22
CA ASN A 349 40.80 -8.40 -26.89
C ASN A 349 41.27 -6.97 -26.59
N ALA A 350 40.62 -5.96 -27.13
CA ALA A 350 40.82 -4.56 -26.78
C ALA A 350 40.16 -4.17 -25.45
N GLY A 351 39.62 -5.12 -24.67
CA GLY A 351 39.05 -4.90 -23.35
C GLY A 351 37.57 -4.55 -23.33
N ILE A 352 36.90 -4.45 -24.48
CA ILE A 352 35.46 -4.15 -24.55
C ILE A 352 34.63 -5.41 -24.37
N THR A 353 34.20 -5.69 -23.14
CA THR A 353 33.48 -6.92 -22.77
C THR A 353 31.95 -6.72 -22.68
N ASN A 354 31.45 -5.49 -22.88
CA ASN A 354 30.03 -5.18 -22.80
C ASN A 354 29.28 -5.61 -24.08
N ALA A 355 28.45 -6.65 -23.97
CA ALA A 355 27.69 -7.19 -25.11
C ALA A 355 26.73 -6.16 -25.76
N SER A 356 26.20 -5.21 -25.00
CA SER A 356 25.31 -4.19 -25.55
C SER A 356 26.07 -3.16 -26.37
N THR A 357 27.29 -2.79 -25.95
CA THR A 357 28.19 -1.92 -26.71
C THR A 357 28.61 -2.61 -28.01
N LEU A 358 29.10 -3.83 -27.91
CA LEU A 358 29.49 -4.64 -29.06
C LEU A 358 28.35 -4.92 -30.02
N TYR A 359 27.13 -5.13 -29.52
CA TYR A 359 25.94 -5.25 -30.35
C TYR A 359 25.67 -3.96 -31.15
N ARG A 360 25.78 -2.79 -30.50
CA ARG A 360 25.57 -1.49 -31.15
C ARG A 360 26.60 -1.27 -32.27
N GLU A 361 27.87 -1.51 -31.98
CA GLU A 361 28.96 -1.36 -32.94
C GLU A 361 28.76 -2.24 -34.18
N ILE A 362 28.40 -3.54 -34.02
CA ILE A 362 28.14 -4.40 -35.18
C ILE A 362 26.82 -4.08 -35.89
N THR A 363 25.86 -3.48 -35.18
CA THR A 363 24.61 -3.03 -35.79
C THR A 363 24.85 -1.83 -36.72
N GLU A 364 25.74 -0.92 -36.33
CA GLU A 364 26.21 0.17 -37.18
C GLU A 364 26.96 -0.35 -38.44
N GLN A 365 27.60 -1.53 -38.33
CA GLN A 365 28.22 -2.25 -39.44
C GLN A 365 27.25 -3.12 -40.25
N GLY A 366 25.94 -3.05 -39.97
CA GLY A 366 24.90 -3.74 -40.74
C GLY A 366 24.40 -5.07 -40.14
N TYR A 367 24.74 -5.42 -38.90
CA TYR A 367 24.21 -6.62 -38.25
C TYR A 367 22.71 -6.45 -37.94
N ARG A 368 21.89 -7.41 -38.39
CA ARG A 368 20.41 -7.39 -38.24
C ARG A 368 19.88 -8.48 -37.29
N GLY A 369 20.75 -9.12 -36.52
CA GLY A 369 20.36 -10.13 -35.55
C GLY A 369 19.96 -9.55 -34.19
N SER A 370 19.54 -10.42 -33.25
CA SER A 370 19.10 -9.97 -31.91
C SER A 370 20.29 -9.69 -30.97
N PRO A 371 20.14 -8.75 -30.01
CA PRO A 371 21.14 -8.53 -28.96
C PRO A 371 21.40 -9.77 -28.11
N GLY A 372 20.36 -10.61 -27.92
CA GLY A 372 20.48 -11.88 -27.19
C GLY A 372 21.44 -12.87 -27.86
N THR A 373 21.53 -12.87 -29.21
CA THR A 373 22.46 -13.73 -29.95
C THR A 373 23.91 -13.32 -29.67
N VAL A 374 24.22 -12.04 -29.65
CA VAL A 374 25.53 -11.49 -29.36
C VAL A 374 25.90 -11.78 -27.89
N ALA A 375 24.98 -11.50 -26.97
CA ALA A 375 25.19 -11.76 -25.56
C ALA A 375 25.43 -13.26 -25.26
N ALA A 376 24.67 -14.15 -25.90
CA ALA A 376 24.85 -15.60 -25.76
C ALA A 376 26.18 -16.08 -26.35
N TYR A 377 26.62 -15.46 -27.44
CA TYR A 377 27.92 -15.76 -28.04
C TYR A 377 29.09 -15.34 -27.14
N LEU A 378 29.01 -14.14 -26.56
CA LEU A 378 30.07 -13.58 -25.70
C LEU A 378 30.07 -14.12 -24.25
N ALA A 379 28.99 -14.78 -23.81
CA ALA A 379 28.89 -15.30 -22.46
C ALA A 379 29.99 -16.32 -22.07
N PRO A 380 30.48 -17.25 -22.95
CA PRO A 380 31.59 -18.12 -22.65
C PRO A 380 32.91 -17.38 -22.42
N PHE A 381 33.16 -16.33 -23.16
CA PHE A 381 34.38 -15.52 -23.04
C PHE A 381 34.47 -14.83 -21.67
N ARG A 382 33.34 -14.46 -21.08
CA ARG A 382 33.27 -13.89 -19.72
C ARG A 382 33.63 -14.89 -18.62
N ALA A 383 33.45 -16.18 -18.87
CA ALA A 383 33.76 -17.23 -17.90
C ALA A 383 35.25 -17.60 -17.86
N LEU A 384 36.02 -17.20 -18.86
CA LEU A 384 37.41 -17.63 -19.09
C LEU A 384 38.43 -16.49 -18.97
N GLY A 385 37.98 -15.24 -19.09
CA GLY A 385 38.87 -14.09 -18.95
C GLY A 385 39.02 -13.71 -17.49
N ALA A 386 40.27 -13.49 -17.03
CA ALA A 386 40.47 -12.59 -15.92
C ALA A 386 39.81 -11.27 -16.33
N ALA A 387 38.58 -11.04 -15.82
CA ALA A 387 37.91 -9.79 -16.06
C ALA A 387 38.81 -8.65 -15.58
N PRO A 388 38.97 -7.55 -16.35
CA PRO A 388 39.50 -6.33 -15.77
C PRO A 388 38.71 -6.06 -14.50
N PRO A 389 39.31 -5.50 -13.43
CA PRO A 389 38.60 -5.22 -12.20
C PRO A 389 37.29 -4.54 -12.57
N PRO A 390 36.13 -4.95 -11.99
CA PRO A 390 34.84 -4.43 -12.40
C PRO A 390 34.92 -2.91 -12.29
N THR A 391 34.74 -2.24 -13.41
CA THR A 391 34.56 -0.78 -13.40
C THR A 391 33.46 -0.52 -12.37
N PRO A 392 33.67 0.34 -11.36
CA PRO A 392 32.67 0.57 -10.32
C PRO A 392 31.33 0.82 -11.00
N ALA A 393 30.33 0.00 -10.69
CA ALA A 393 29.02 0.13 -11.33
C ALA A 393 28.46 1.52 -10.97
N ILE A 394 28.17 2.33 -11.97
CA ILE A 394 27.57 3.66 -11.76
C ILE A 394 26.32 3.46 -10.91
N PRO A 395 26.19 4.14 -9.75
CA PRO A 395 25.04 4.02 -8.89
C PRO A 395 23.74 4.35 -9.64
N LYS A 396 22.67 3.67 -9.31
CA LYS A 396 21.36 3.91 -9.93
C LYS A 396 20.88 5.32 -9.61
N VAL A 397 20.13 5.95 -10.52
CA VAL A 397 19.53 7.28 -10.33
C VAL A 397 18.87 7.41 -8.95
N ARG A 398 18.02 6.47 -8.56
CA ARG A 398 17.37 6.48 -7.23
C ARG A 398 18.31 6.40 -6.05
N GLN A 399 19.45 5.77 -6.22
CA GLN A 399 20.46 5.66 -5.17
C GLN A 399 21.16 7.00 -4.98
N ILE A 400 21.55 7.66 -6.08
CA ILE A 400 22.15 8.99 -6.06
C ILE A 400 21.14 10.01 -5.49
N THR A 401 19.87 9.94 -5.93
CA THR A 401 18.78 10.78 -5.38
C THR A 401 18.65 10.60 -3.87
N SER A 402 18.65 9.35 -3.41
CA SER A 402 18.57 9.06 -1.97
C SER A 402 19.75 9.65 -1.19
N TRP A 403 20.95 9.61 -1.73
CA TRP A 403 22.14 10.18 -1.10
C TRP A 403 22.09 11.70 -1.03
N MET A 404 21.66 12.38 -2.11
CA MET A 404 21.53 13.84 -2.15
C MET A 404 20.46 14.39 -1.20
N LEU A 405 19.43 13.59 -0.90
CA LEU A 405 18.31 14.01 -0.06
C LEU A 405 18.50 13.65 1.42
N ARG A 406 19.45 12.82 1.78
CA ARG A 406 19.81 12.50 3.17
C ARG A 406 20.82 13.51 3.71
N ARG A 407 20.85 13.65 5.03
CA ARG A 407 21.89 14.45 5.68
C ARG A 407 23.26 13.80 5.46
N PRO A 408 24.33 14.59 5.32
CA PRO A 408 25.66 14.03 5.15
C PRO A 408 26.08 13.07 6.28
N GLU A 409 25.64 13.34 7.52
CA GLU A 409 25.91 12.49 8.69
C GLU A 409 25.17 11.15 8.68
N ASP A 410 24.09 11.04 7.91
CA ASP A 410 23.29 9.80 7.77
C ASP A 410 23.78 8.89 6.62
N LEU A 411 24.80 9.33 5.90
CA LEU A 411 25.48 8.55 4.86
C LEU A 411 26.66 7.79 5.47
N ASP A 412 26.83 6.52 5.06
CA ASP A 412 28.06 5.80 5.42
C ASP A 412 29.27 6.33 4.64
N ALA A 413 30.48 5.92 5.06
CA ALA A 413 31.73 6.44 4.48
C ALA A 413 31.87 6.11 2.98
N GLU A 414 31.33 4.98 2.54
CA GLU A 414 31.36 4.56 1.13
C GLU A 414 30.37 5.38 0.30
N GLU A 415 29.14 5.58 0.79
CA GLU A 415 28.11 6.44 0.17
C GLU A 415 28.61 7.89 0.03
N GLN A 416 29.24 8.43 1.07
CA GLN A 416 29.84 9.78 1.05
C GLN A 416 30.93 9.90 0.00
N LEU A 417 31.83 8.93 -0.08
CA LEU A 417 32.90 8.90 -1.07
C LEU A 417 32.37 8.82 -2.51
N GLN A 418 31.41 7.93 -2.74
CA GLN A 418 30.79 7.75 -4.06
C GLN A 418 30.01 9.02 -4.46
N LEU A 419 29.23 9.61 -3.56
CA LEU A 419 28.53 10.86 -3.83
C LEU A 419 29.51 11.99 -4.17
N LYS A 420 30.60 12.15 -3.42
CA LYS A 420 31.65 13.14 -3.69
C LYS A 420 32.26 12.97 -5.08
N GLN A 421 32.53 11.73 -5.50
CA GLN A 421 33.06 11.43 -6.84
C GLN A 421 32.07 11.79 -7.95
N ILE A 422 30.77 11.50 -7.72
CA ILE A 422 29.68 11.84 -8.66
C ILE A 422 29.55 13.35 -8.83
N LEU A 423 29.57 14.10 -7.73
CA LEU A 423 29.44 15.56 -7.76
C LEU A 423 30.65 16.20 -8.47
N ALA A 424 31.87 15.71 -8.20
CA ALA A 424 33.09 16.18 -8.86
C ALA A 424 33.10 15.86 -10.38
N ALA A 425 32.40 14.81 -10.82
CA ALA A 425 32.34 14.42 -12.23
C ALA A 425 31.30 15.19 -13.04
N CYS A 426 30.31 15.85 -12.40
CA CYS A 426 29.20 16.53 -13.09
C CYS A 426 28.83 17.84 -12.39
N PRO A 427 29.17 19.00 -12.95
CA PRO A 427 28.84 20.31 -12.34
C PRO A 427 27.35 20.55 -12.11
N HIS A 428 26.48 20.03 -13.00
CA HIS A 428 25.02 20.13 -12.83
C HIS A 428 24.54 19.38 -11.58
N LEU A 429 25.12 18.20 -11.30
CA LEU A 429 24.79 17.44 -10.10
C LEU A 429 25.34 18.10 -8.82
N GLU A 430 26.50 18.74 -8.90
CA GLU A 430 27.08 19.52 -7.80
C GLU A 430 26.20 20.73 -7.45
N ALA A 431 25.79 21.51 -8.46
CA ALA A 431 24.85 22.63 -8.30
C ALA A 431 23.51 22.14 -7.72
N THR A 432 22.99 21.02 -8.26
CA THR A 432 21.75 20.41 -7.75
C THR A 432 21.87 20.04 -6.27
N ALA A 433 22.96 19.39 -5.86
CA ALA A 433 23.20 19.04 -4.46
C ALA A 433 23.27 20.26 -3.55
N THR A 434 23.89 21.35 -4.00
CA THR A 434 23.97 22.63 -3.29
C THR A 434 22.57 23.24 -3.08
N HIS A 435 21.73 23.24 -4.13
CA HIS A 435 20.35 23.73 -4.02
C HIS A 435 19.49 22.88 -3.11
N VAL A 436 19.67 21.55 -3.14
CA VAL A 436 18.97 20.63 -2.25
C VAL A 436 19.35 20.90 -0.78
N ALA A 437 20.64 21.02 -0.48
CA ALA A 437 21.12 21.30 0.87
C ALA A 437 20.58 22.63 1.40
N THR A 438 20.65 23.69 0.59
CA THR A 438 20.16 25.02 0.97
C THR A 438 18.63 25.01 1.17
N PHE A 439 17.87 24.27 0.35
CA PHE A 439 16.43 24.13 0.55
C PHE A 439 16.11 23.35 1.84
N ALA A 440 16.87 22.28 2.14
CA ALA A 440 16.75 21.55 3.38
C ALA A 440 17.00 22.45 4.62
N GLU A 441 18.01 23.31 4.55
CA GLU A 441 18.27 24.30 5.61
C GLU A 441 17.10 25.29 5.79
N MET A 442 16.54 25.81 4.68
CA MET A 442 15.36 26.67 4.75
C MET A 442 14.17 25.97 5.38
N LEU A 443 13.97 24.71 5.06
CA LEU A 443 12.84 23.92 5.51
C LEU A 443 12.97 23.55 6.99
N THR A 444 14.16 23.14 7.44
CA THR A 444 14.44 22.77 8.84
C THR A 444 14.55 24.00 9.76
N GLY A 445 15.26 25.05 9.30
CA GLY A 445 15.47 26.27 10.03
C GLY A 445 14.30 27.26 9.99
N ARG A 446 13.26 26.98 9.21
CA ARG A 446 12.13 27.88 8.97
C ARG A 446 12.54 29.25 8.41
N HIS A 447 13.45 29.23 7.45
CA HIS A 447 14.02 30.42 6.85
C HIS A 447 13.32 30.82 5.54
N GLY A 448 11.98 30.89 5.52
CA GLY A 448 11.19 31.23 4.34
C GLY A 448 11.51 32.59 3.72
N GLN A 449 12.14 33.49 4.46
CA GLN A 449 12.67 34.76 3.96
C GLN A 449 13.80 34.60 2.93
N ARG A 450 14.45 33.40 2.87
CA ARG A 450 15.48 33.09 1.88
C ARG A 450 14.92 32.53 0.58
N LEU A 451 13.59 32.32 0.46
CA LEU A 451 12.98 31.66 -0.69
C LEU A 451 13.27 32.39 -2.00
N ASP A 452 13.20 33.74 -2.01
CA ASP A 452 13.41 34.52 -3.23
C ASP A 452 14.86 34.43 -3.71
N SER A 453 15.82 34.53 -2.80
CA SER A 453 17.25 34.40 -3.14
C SER A 453 17.59 32.97 -3.60
N TRP A 454 16.96 31.95 -2.99
CA TRP A 454 17.14 30.57 -3.40
C TRP A 454 16.57 30.32 -4.81
N MET A 455 15.37 30.82 -5.09
CA MET A 455 14.76 30.68 -6.44
C MET A 455 15.61 31.40 -7.50
N ALA A 456 16.16 32.58 -7.18
CA ALA A 456 17.03 33.32 -8.08
C ALA A 456 18.36 32.57 -8.37
N ALA A 457 18.93 31.93 -7.34
CA ALA A 457 20.11 31.10 -7.50
C ALA A 457 19.85 29.87 -8.40
N VAL A 458 18.73 29.19 -8.20
CA VAL A 458 18.34 28.07 -9.08
C VAL A 458 18.12 28.53 -10.54
N ASP A 459 17.51 29.69 -10.74
CA ASP A 459 17.26 30.23 -12.09
C ASP A 459 18.56 30.67 -12.80
N ALA A 460 19.64 30.94 -12.04
CA ALA A 460 20.93 31.32 -12.60
C ALA A 460 21.73 30.12 -13.14
N ASP A 461 21.41 28.91 -12.69
CA ASP A 461 22.07 27.67 -13.11
C ASP A 461 21.30 27.01 -14.25
N ASP A 462 22.00 26.27 -15.14
CA ASP A 462 21.34 25.51 -16.23
C ASP A 462 20.75 24.18 -15.71
N LEU A 463 19.65 24.28 -14.97
CA LEU A 463 18.95 23.16 -14.33
C LEU A 463 17.46 23.12 -14.72
N PRO A 464 17.12 22.71 -15.95
CA PRO A 464 15.75 22.83 -16.50
C PRO A 464 14.67 22.14 -15.67
N HIS A 465 15.00 21.06 -14.98
CA HIS A 465 14.06 20.37 -14.10
C HIS A 465 13.80 21.17 -12.83
N LEU A 466 14.82 21.74 -12.19
CA LEU A 466 14.66 22.59 -11.02
C LEU A 466 13.97 23.91 -11.35
N HIS A 467 14.16 24.49 -12.54
CA HIS A 467 13.38 25.65 -13.00
C HIS A 467 11.88 25.38 -13.03
N ARG A 468 11.46 24.15 -13.42
CA ARG A 468 10.04 23.76 -13.35
C ARG A 468 9.54 23.67 -11.92
N PHE A 469 10.38 23.20 -10.99
CA PHE A 469 10.04 23.20 -9.56
C PHE A 469 9.84 24.63 -9.06
N VAL A 470 10.79 25.54 -9.34
CA VAL A 470 10.71 26.98 -9.00
C VAL A 470 9.47 27.64 -9.60
N THR A 471 9.16 27.36 -10.86
CA THR A 471 7.92 27.83 -11.51
C THR A 471 6.68 27.36 -10.74
N GLY A 472 6.70 26.12 -10.25
CA GLY A 472 5.64 25.60 -9.40
C GLY A 472 5.55 26.31 -8.04
N LEU A 473 6.69 26.64 -7.41
CA LEU A 473 6.71 27.38 -6.15
C LEU A 473 6.12 28.79 -6.30
N ARG A 474 6.46 29.49 -7.40
CA ARG A 474 5.95 30.85 -7.70
C ARG A 474 4.42 30.89 -7.83
N ARG A 475 3.79 29.85 -8.36
CA ARG A 475 2.32 29.78 -8.48
C ARG A 475 1.60 29.78 -7.12
N ASP A 476 2.26 29.30 -6.08
CA ASP A 476 1.70 29.19 -4.73
C ASP A 476 2.62 29.86 -3.69
N TYR A 477 3.28 30.93 -4.11
CA TYR A 477 4.38 31.58 -3.41
C TYR A 477 4.09 31.89 -1.93
N HIS A 478 2.94 32.53 -1.66
CA HIS A 478 2.59 32.92 -0.29
C HIS A 478 2.44 31.72 0.64
N ALA A 479 1.75 30.67 0.17
CA ALA A 479 1.59 29.45 0.96
C ALA A 479 2.91 28.71 1.17
N VAL A 480 3.79 28.67 0.15
CA VAL A 480 5.13 28.08 0.24
C VAL A 480 5.99 28.85 1.24
N ARG A 481 6.05 30.18 1.12
CA ARG A 481 6.79 31.03 2.07
C ARG A 481 6.30 30.85 3.50
N ASN A 482 4.98 30.80 3.71
CA ASN A 482 4.37 30.52 5.00
C ASN A 482 4.76 29.13 5.52
N GLY A 483 4.75 28.10 4.67
CA GLY A 483 5.18 26.73 5.01
C GLY A 483 6.64 26.65 5.46
N LEU A 484 7.50 27.46 4.85
CA LEU A 484 8.92 27.57 5.20
C LEU A 484 9.19 28.52 6.37
N THR A 485 8.19 29.23 6.92
CA THR A 485 8.37 30.21 7.98
C THR A 485 7.62 29.85 9.26
N LEU A 486 6.35 29.44 9.11
CA LEU A 486 5.48 29.19 10.25
C LEU A 486 5.71 27.81 10.87
N SER A 487 5.31 27.66 12.15
CA SER A 487 5.42 26.37 12.86
C SER A 487 4.41 25.34 12.40
N HIS A 488 3.32 25.76 11.76
CA HIS A 488 2.25 24.88 11.33
C HIS A 488 2.68 23.93 10.19
N SER A 489 2.22 22.70 10.26
CA SER A 489 2.49 21.64 9.27
C SER A 489 1.30 20.69 9.22
N SER A 490 1.07 20.04 8.09
CA SER A 490 0.04 19.01 7.92
C SER A 490 0.52 17.59 8.22
N GLY A 491 1.69 17.39 8.84
CA GLY A 491 2.20 16.05 9.15
C GLY A 491 1.23 15.17 9.95
N THR A 492 0.44 15.80 10.84
CA THR A 492 -0.64 15.10 11.56
C THR A 492 -1.78 14.63 10.66
N VAL A 493 -1.97 15.28 9.51
CA VAL A 493 -3.00 14.90 8.52
C VAL A 493 -2.59 13.60 7.83
N GLU A 494 -1.32 13.47 7.43
CA GLU A 494 -0.79 12.24 6.82
C GLU A 494 -0.95 11.03 7.74
N GLY A 495 -0.71 11.18 9.04
CA GLY A 495 -0.97 10.16 10.05
C GLY A 495 -2.44 9.70 10.04
N ASN A 496 -3.39 10.60 9.90
CA ASN A 496 -4.81 10.28 9.79
C ASN A 496 -5.17 9.67 8.43
N VAL A 497 -4.59 10.15 7.32
CA VAL A 497 -4.71 9.54 5.98
C VAL A 497 -4.25 8.08 6.03
N ASN A 498 -3.09 7.80 6.60
CA ASN A 498 -2.56 6.45 6.73
C ASN A 498 -3.48 5.54 7.58
N ARG A 499 -4.09 6.08 8.64
CA ARG A 499 -5.09 5.36 9.43
C ARG A 499 -6.35 5.05 8.62
N ILE A 500 -6.86 6.00 7.84
CA ILE A 500 -8.03 5.82 6.96
C ILE A 500 -7.73 4.76 5.90
N ILE A 501 -6.56 4.81 5.25
CA ILE A 501 -6.11 3.83 4.27
C ILE A 501 -5.98 2.44 4.90
N LEU A 502 -5.39 2.33 6.10
CA LEU A 502 -5.25 1.07 6.83
C LEU A 502 -6.63 0.48 7.19
N TRP A 503 -7.56 1.31 7.65
CA TRP A 503 -8.93 0.91 7.92
C TRP A 503 -9.64 0.40 6.67
N ASN A 504 -9.44 1.06 5.53
CA ASN A 504 -9.96 0.63 4.24
C ASN A 504 -9.41 -0.75 3.83
N LEU A 505 -8.11 -0.97 4.01
CA LEU A 505 -7.46 -2.26 3.73
C LEU A 505 -7.94 -3.39 4.66
N ILE A 506 -8.15 -3.10 5.94
CA ILE A 506 -8.63 -4.08 6.93
C ILE A 506 -10.11 -4.43 6.70
N CYS A 507 -10.92 -3.46 6.32
CA CYS A 507 -12.35 -3.66 6.14
C CYS A 507 -12.72 -4.32 4.81
N GLN A 508 -11.95 -4.15 3.75
CA GLN A 508 -12.14 -4.68 2.38
C GLN A 508 -13.60 -4.67 1.87
N ASP A 509 -14.44 -3.82 2.45
CA ASP A 509 -15.88 -3.77 2.19
C ASP A 509 -16.32 -2.33 1.99
N ARG A 510 -16.91 -2.06 0.83
CA ARG A 510 -17.42 -0.74 0.42
C ARG A 510 -18.34 -0.09 1.46
N SER A 511 -19.05 -0.89 2.25
CA SER A 511 -19.93 -0.40 3.31
C SER A 511 -19.18 0.19 4.52
N CYS A 512 -17.90 -0.19 4.77
CA CYS A 512 -17.12 0.42 5.85
C CYS A 512 -16.60 1.82 5.51
N LEU A 513 -16.36 2.07 4.23
CA LEU A 513 -15.91 3.37 3.73
C LEU A 513 -17.05 4.38 3.62
N LEU A 514 -18.19 3.94 3.10
CA LEU A 514 -19.43 4.72 3.13
C LEU A 514 -19.81 5.09 4.56
N TRP A 515 -19.42 4.24 5.53
CA TRP A 515 -19.69 4.51 6.93
C TRP A 515 -18.70 5.51 7.55
N LEU A 516 -17.42 5.50 7.19
CA LEU A 516 -16.47 6.56 7.60
C LEU A 516 -16.93 7.93 7.08
N THR A 517 -17.44 8.00 5.85
CA THR A 517 -18.04 9.20 5.28
C THR A 517 -19.38 9.55 5.92
N GLU A 518 -20.21 8.55 6.30
CA GLU A 518 -21.48 8.77 6.98
C GLU A 518 -21.34 8.97 8.51
N ALA A 519 -20.32 8.44 9.16
CA ALA A 519 -20.14 8.57 10.60
C ALA A 519 -19.41 9.87 11.00
N ILE A 520 -18.63 10.43 10.07
CA ILE A 520 -17.93 11.70 10.26
C ILE A 520 -18.65 12.83 9.52
N GLY A 521 -19.42 12.53 8.47
CA GLY A 521 -20.07 13.50 7.59
C GLY A 521 -21.54 13.23 7.32
N SER A 522 -22.41 13.06 8.33
CA SER A 522 -23.87 12.94 8.11
C SER A 522 -24.53 14.22 7.60
N ARG A 523 -23.78 15.26 7.25
CA ARG A 523 -24.29 16.53 6.74
C ARG A 523 -24.28 16.73 5.23
N VAL A 524 -23.79 15.80 4.42
CA VAL A 524 -23.82 15.91 2.94
C VAL A 524 -25.24 15.69 2.35
N ALA A 525 -26.28 15.54 3.14
CA ALA A 525 -27.62 15.17 2.70
C ALA A 525 -28.52 16.35 2.30
N VAL A 526 -28.04 17.57 2.09
CA VAL A 526 -28.87 18.71 1.67
C VAL A 526 -28.55 19.29 0.30
N ALA A 527 -27.51 18.83 -0.37
CA ALA A 527 -27.26 19.21 -1.76
C ALA A 527 -27.22 17.96 -2.65
N GLY A 528 -28.39 17.60 -3.19
CA GLY A 528 -28.51 16.74 -4.37
C GLY A 528 -27.92 15.34 -4.26
N ARG A 529 -28.73 14.35 -3.90
CA ARG A 529 -28.42 12.93 -4.13
C ARG A 529 -28.09 12.72 -5.61
N PRO A 530 -26.88 12.30 -5.99
CA PRO A 530 -26.73 11.60 -7.25
C PRO A 530 -27.40 10.23 -7.05
N SER A 531 -28.48 10.02 -7.78
CA SER A 531 -29.16 8.73 -7.85
C SER A 531 -28.19 7.67 -8.40
N TRP A 532 -27.65 6.83 -7.52
CA TRP A 532 -26.95 5.62 -7.90
C TRP A 532 -27.96 4.54 -8.30
N ARG A 533 -28.71 4.79 -9.39
CA ARG A 533 -29.45 3.76 -10.10
C ARG A 533 -28.74 3.52 -11.43
N GLY A 534 -28.15 2.35 -11.54
CA GLY A 534 -28.16 1.53 -12.73
C GLY A 534 -27.51 2.09 -13.99
N VAL A 535 -26.23 1.84 -14.17
CA VAL A 535 -25.74 1.48 -15.49
C VAL A 535 -25.34 0.00 -15.42
N VAL A 536 -26.29 -0.82 -15.82
CA VAL A 536 -26.06 -2.21 -16.22
C VAL A 536 -25.51 -2.14 -17.64
N PRO A 537 -24.33 -2.68 -17.96
CA PRO A 537 -23.98 -2.91 -19.35
C PRO A 537 -24.82 -4.09 -19.85
N VAL A 538 -25.62 -3.82 -20.87
CA VAL A 538 -26.34 -4.78 -21.68
C VAL A 538 -25.36 -5.78 -22.30
N GLY A 539 -25.80 -7.03 -22.29
CA GLY A 539 -25.14 -8.26 -22.51
C GLY A 539 -24.42 -8.48 -23.84
N VAL A 540 -23.55 -9.45 -23.77
CA VAL A 540 -23.39 -10.46 -24.83
C VAL A 540 -23.48 -11.81 -24.14
N GLY A 541 -24.50 -12.56 -24.49
CA GLY A 541 -24.76 -13.89 -24.01
C GLY A 541 -23.80 -14.90 -24.64
N THR A 542 -23.33 -15.82 -23.82
CA THR A 542 -23.07 -17.20 -24.24
C THR A 542 -23.42 -18.13 -23.08
N SER A 543 -24.38 -18.96 -23.35
CA SER A 543 -24.84 -20.09 -22.58
C SER A 543 -23.74 -21.13 -22.40
N ILE A 544 -23.50 -21.58 -21.18
CA ILE A 544 -23.04 -22.97 -20.92
C ILE A 544 -23.69 -23.47 -19.63
N SER A 545 -24.28 -24.63 -19.81
CA SER A 545 -25.10 -25.45 -18.93
C SER A 545 -24.41 -25.95 -17.66
N ARG A 546 -25.25 -26.07 -16.66
CA ARG A 546 -25.32 -27.02 -15.51
C ARG A 546 -24.37 -28.23 -15.53
N SER A 547 -23.72 -28.46 -14.43
CA SER A 547 -23.98 -29.51 -13.42
C SER A 547 -22.70 -30.05 -12.82
N ARG A 548 -22.58 -30.05 -11.52
CA ARG A 548 -22.41 -31.26 -10.69
C ARG A 548 -21.98 -30.88 -9.24
N SER A 549 -22.75 -31.45 -8.36
CA SER A 549 -22.51 -31.69 -6.94
C SER A 549 -21.10 -32.15 -6.61
N TRP A 550 -20.47 -31.57 -5.57
CA TRP A 550 -19.37 -32.21 -4.85
C TRP A 550 -19.68 -32.29 -3.36
N SER A 551 -19.76 -33.51 -2.95
CA SER A 551 -19.86 -34.01 -1.59
C SER A 551 -18.64 -33.65 -0.73
N ARG A 552 -18.90 -33.55 0.55
CA ARG A 552 -17.94 -33.39 1.65
C ARG A 552 -16.80 -34.39 1.58
N ALA A 553 -15.58 -33.91 1.70
CA ALA A 553 -14.46 -34.67 2.23
C ALA A 553 -13.71 -33.81 3.25
N VAL A 554 -13.67 -34.33 4.46
CA VAL A 554 -12.91 -33.86 5.61
C VAL A 554 -11.44 -34.15 5.37
N CYS A 555 -10.54 -33.16 5.54
CA CYS A 555 -9.13 -33.44 5.75
C CYS A 555 -8.54 -32.40 6.71
N PRO A 556 -7.81 -32.83 7.75
CA PRO A 556 -7.19 -31.94 8.71
C PRO A 556 -5.76 -31.56 8.29
N SER A 557 -5.24 -30.51 8.91
CA SER A 557 -3.86 -30.01 8.81
C SER A 557 -3.54 -29.05 7.65
N SER A 558 -3.67 -27.75 7.91
CA SER A 558 -2.86 -26.72 7.23
C SER A 558 -2.87 -25.37 7.97
N THR A 559 -2.48 -25.36 9.23
CA THR A 559 -2.24 -24.11 9.99
C THR A 559 -0.88 -23.46 9.66
N ALA A 560 0.03 -24.20 9.04
CA ALA A 560 1.37 -23.71 8.69
C ALA A 560 1.44 -22.93 7.37
N ALA A 561 0.54 -23.21 6.41
CA ALA A 561 0.59 -22.56 5.10
C ALA A 561 -0.04 -21.15 5.04
N ARG A 562 -0.76 -20.73 6.08
CA ARG A 562 -1.38 -19.39 6.15
C ARG A 562 -0.49 -18.32 6.81
N LEU A 563 0.58 -18.73 7.48
CA LEU A 563 1.56 -17.80 8.07
C LEU A 563 2.60 -17.33 7.05
N SER A 564 2.88 -18.11 5.98
CA SER A 564 3.79 -17.72 4.92
C SER A 564 3.22 -16.68 3.96
N SER A 565 1.89 -16.60 3.79
CA SER A 565 1.25 -15.55 2.98
C SER A 565 1.16 -14.19 3.68
N LEU A 566 1.13 -14.18 5.02
CA LEU A 566 1.18 -12.96 5.82
C LEU A 566 2.58 -12.37 5.88
N SER A 567 3.63 -13.21 5.90
CA SER A 567 5.03 -12.73 5.80
C SER A 567 5.36 -12.12 4.43
N GLY A 568 4.77 -12.61 3.34
CA GLY A 568 4.88 -12.01 2.01
C GLY A 568 4.24 -10.63 1.91
N ILE A 569 3.08 -10.44 2.55
CA ILE A 569 2.37 -9.14 2.59
C ILE A 569 3.11 -8.15 3.49
N VAL A 570 3.64 -8.59 4.63
CA VAL A 570 4.45 -7.77 5.54
C VAL A 570 5.80 -7.43 4.92
N ALA A 571 6.42 -8.35 4.17
CA ALA A 571 7.66 -8.07 3.42
C ALA A 571 7.43 -7.08 2.27
N SER A 572 6.30 -7.18 1.54
CA SER A 572 5.94 -6.21 0.50
C SER A 572 5.54 -4.84 1.07
N MET A 573 4.98 -4.79 2.28
CA MET A 573 4.73 -3.54 3.02
C MET A 573 6.02 -2.95 3.59
N ARG A 574 6.94 -3.76 4.13
CA ARG A 574 8.28 -3.29 4.52
C ARG A 574 9.06 -2.73 3.33
N TRP A 575 8.89 -3.31 2.13
CA TRP A 575 9.55 -2.80 0.92
C TRP A 575 8.99 -1.45 0.44
N ARG A 576 7.70 -1.20 0.64
CA ARG A 576 7.06 0.09 0.31
C ARG A 576 7.25 1.16 1.40
N LEU A 577 7.32 0.75 2.66
CA LEU A 577 7.68 1.62 3.78
C LEU A 577 9.18 1.92 3.78
N SER A 578 10.04 1.00 3.33
CA SER A 578 11.48 1.24 3.19
C SER A 578 11.83 2.27 2.10
N LEU A 579 11.00 2.41 1.06
CA LEU A 579 11.19 3.47 0.05
C LEU A 579 10.72 4.86 0.52
N ALA A 580 9.80 4.91 1.50
CA ALA A 580 9.45 6.14 2.20
C ALA A 580 10.43 6.43 3.37
N SER A 581 11.03 5.40 3.96
CA SER A 581 11.88 5.53 5.17
C SER A 581 13.32 5.97 4.90
N SER A 582 13.80 5.98 3.67
CA SER A 582 15.16 6.47 3.36
C SER A 582 15.29 8.01 3.41
N SER A 583 14.18 8.74 3.47
CA SER A 583 14.17 10.20 3.68
C SER A 583 13.69 10.62 5.09
N TRP A 584 13.40 9.67 5.97
CA TRP A 584 12.80 9.89 7.29
C TRP A 584 13.69 10.63 8.33
N PRO A 585 15.02 10.49 8.35
CA PRO A 585 15.82 11.20 9.37
C PRO A 585 15.68 12.72 9.31
N LEU A 586 15.40 13.28 8.14
CA LEU A 586 15.16 14.71 7.99
C LEU A 586 13.77 15.14 8.50
N LEU A 587 12.79 14.25 8.42
CA LEU A 587 11.40 14.53 8.80
C LEU A 587 11.18 14.45 10.32
N ASP A 588 11.83 13.51 11.02
CA ASP A 588 11.80 13.45 12.50
C ASP A 588 12.37 14.73 13.15
N ALA A 589 13.37 15.37 12.50
CA ALA A 589 13.90 16.65 12.94
C ALA A 589 13.00 17.84 12.58
N LEU A 590 12.02 17.65 11.69
CA LEU A 590 11.06 18.68 11.28
C LEU A 590 9.83 18.74 12.21
N GLY A 591 9.66 17.80 13.16
CA GLY A 591 8.48 17.67 14.00
C GLY A 591 7.23 17.36 13.16
N VAL A 592 7.38 16.53 12.12
CA VAL A 592 6.33 16.09 11.20
C VAL A 592 5.89 14.67 11.55
#